data_2bc7d33e9ee8ef6352c3055bf24554c2
#
_entry.id   2bc7d33e9ee8ef6352c3055bf24554c2
#
_cell.length_a   1.000
_cell.length_b   1.000
_cell.length_c   1.000
_cell.angle_alpha   90.00
_cell.angle_beta   90.00
_cell.angle_gamma   90.00
#
_symmetry.space_group_name_H-M   'P 1'
#
loop_
_entity.id
_entity.type
_entity.pdbx_description
1 polymer ?
#
loop_
_entity_poly.entity_id
_entity_poly.type
_entity_poly.pdbx_seq_one_letter_code
_entity_poly.pdbx_strand_id
1 'polypeptide(L)'
;MVAQASSSTGDPVHLPVLMDFGSATKARVFVGSRREAVLEQDLAAERSTLPYRAPELFDVKTDSTLTQAVDIWSLGCTLYAMAYHYSPFETPSMLEQGASTALAVLNNKWDFPKGEREIYSEGFKEIVRRCLVTNPEERADIDEVIALTTKALERLQ
;
A
#
# COMPACT_ATOMS: atom_id res chain seq x y z
N MET A 1 10.73 1.76 12.59
CA MET A 1 11.14 1.89 14.00
C MET A 1 9.97 2.43 14.78
N VAL A 2 9.68 1.91 15.98
CA VAL A 2 8.62 2.43 16.84
C VAL A 2 9.29 3.09 18.04
N ALA A 3 8.99 4.37 18.27
CA ALA A 3 9.43 5.07 19.45
C ALA A 3 8.47 4.79 20.62
N GLN A 4 8.98 4.54 21.81
CA GLN A 4 8.16 4.40 23.02
C GLN A 4 8.01 5.75 23.71
N ALA A 5 6.76 6.16 23.94
CA ALA A 5 6.41 7.26 24.81
C ALA A 5 5.53 6.71 25.94
N SER A 6 5.63 7.27 27.15
CA SER A 6 4.76 6.87 28.26
C SER A 6 3.46 7.72 28.22
N SER A 7 2.31 7.04 28.32
CA SER A 7 1.03 7.70 28.55
C SER A 7 0.88 8.12 30.03
N SER A 8 -0.07 9.00 30.32
CA SER A 8 -0.44 9.38 31.68
C SER A 8 -0.99 8.20 32.52
N THR A 9 -1.33 7.08 31.88
CA THR A 9 -1.83 5.85 32.49
C THR A 9 -0.72 4.81 32.73
N GLY A 10 0.54 5.09 32.34
CA GLY A 10 1.67 4.18 32.52
C GLY A 10 1.80 3.09 31.46
N ASP A 11 0.86 2.98 30.52
CA ASP A 11 0.94 2.03 29.41
C ASP A 11 1.92 2.52 28.33
N PRO A 12 2.71 1.62 27.70
CA PRO A 12 3.63 2.01 26.64
C PRO A 12 2.83 2.48 25.42
N VAL A 13 2.97 3.76 25.07
CA VAL A 13 2.42 4.30 23.82
C VAL A 13 3.41 4.03 22.70
N HIS A 14 2.99 3.25 21.71
CA HIS A 14 3.75 3.02 20.48
C HIS A 14 3.46 4.13 19.47
N LEU A 15 4.45 5.01 19.25
CA LEU A 15 4.36 6.04 18.22
C LEU A 15 4.99 5.50 16.93
N PRO A 16 4.24 5.42 15.82
CA PRO A 16 4.82 5.13 14.53
C PRO A 16 5.69 6.31 14.07
N VAL A 17 6.90 6.00 13.58
CA VAL A 17 7.84 7.01 13.06
C VAL A 17 8.15 6.67 11.61
N LEU A 18 7.86 7.61 10.70
CA LEU A 18 8.29 7.53 9.32
C LEU A 18 9.79 7.81 9.24
N MET A 19 10.50 6.95 8.51
CA MET A 19 11.96 6.99 8.37
C MET A 19 12.34 6.79 6.91
N ASP A 20 13.61 7.10 6.60
CA ASP A 20 14.24 6.83 5.32
C ASP A 20 13.58 7.55 4.15
N PHE A 21 13.73 8.87 4.14
CA PHE A 21 13.22 9.74 3.07
C PHE A 21 14.12 9.75 1.82
N GLY A 22 15.12 8.86 1.73
CA GLY A 22 16.07 8.79 0.60
C GLY A 22 15.38 8.50 -0.75
N SER A 23 14.23 7.84 -0.73
CA SER A 23 13.42 7.56 -1.92
C SER A 23 12.24 8.52 -2.12
N ALA A 24 12.11 9.55 -1.26
CA ALA A 24 11.01 10.51 -1.36
C ALA A 24 11.14 11.36 -2.63
N THR A 25 10.02 11.67 -3.24
CA THR A 25 9.91 12.49 -4.44
C THR A 25 8.76 13.49 -4.31
N LYS A 26 8.48 14.25 -5.37
CA LYS A 26 7.37 15.19 -5.40
C LYS A 26 6.04 14.45 -5.32
N ALA A 27 5.09 14.99 -4.57
CA ALA A 27 3.75 14.44 -4.39
C ALA A 27 2.95 14.36 -5.71
N ARG A 28 3.30 15.18 -6.70
CA ARG A 28 2.68 15.20 -8.03
C ARG A 28 3.77 15.35 -9.09
N VAL A 29 3.79 14.42 -10.06
CA VAL A 29 4.73 14.43 -11.18
C VAL A 29 3.92 14.30 -12.47
N PHE A 30 3.89 15.38 -13.27
CA PHE A 30 3.30 15.33 -14.60
C PHE A 30 4.27 14.68 -15.59
N VAL A 31 3.78 13.75 -16.37
CA VAL A 31 4.53 12.96 -17.36
C VAL A 31 4.03 13.34 -18.75
N GLY A 32 4.70 14.30 -19.38
CA GLY A 32 4.30 14.86 -20.68
C GLY A 32 4.92 14.17 -21.90
N SER A 33 5.87 13.23 -21.69
CA SER A 33 6.55 12.57 -22.79
C SER A 33 6.86 11.09 -22.50
N ARG A 34 7.07 10.30 -23.58
CA ARG A 34 7.50 8.90 -23.46
C ARG A 34 8.83 8.75 -22.72
N ARG A 35 9.74 9.70 -22.92
CA ARG A 35 11.03 9.70 -22.21
C ARG A 35 10.86 9.86 -20.70
N GLU A 36 10.00 10.79 -20.28
CA GLU A 36 9.67 10.97 -18.87
C GLU A 36 8.98 9.75 -18.29
N ALA A 37 8.05 9.13 -19.03
CA ALA A 37 7.38 7.92 -18.59
C ALA A 37 8.37 6.77 -18.30
N VAL A 38 9.35 6.56 -19.17
CA VAL A 38 10.40 5.54 -18.96
C VAL A 38 11.26 5.91 -17.75
N LEU A 39 11.64 7.18 -17.58
CA LEU A 39 12.42 7.62 -16.43
C LEU A 39 11.67 7.38 -15.11
N GLU A 40 10.38 7.67 -15.05
CA GLU A 40 9.58 7.43 -13.84
C GLU A 40 9.41 5.94 -13.55
N GLN A 41 9.29 5.08 -14.58
CA GLN A 41 9.30 3.63 -14.41
C GLN A 41 10.62 3.11 -13.85
N ASP A 42 11.75 3.59 -14.38
CA ASP A 42 13.09 3.20 -13.92
C ASP A 42 13.33 3.66 -12.47
N LEU A 43 12.96 4.90 -12.15
CA LEU A 43 13.02 5.43 -10.78
C LEU A 43 12.14 4.62 -9.82
N ALA A 44 10.94 4.26 -10.23
CA ALA A 44 10.06 3.42 -9.43
C ALA A 44 10.66 2.01 -9.23
N ALA A 45 11.32 1.47 -10.26
CA ALA A 45 11.99 0.17 -10.17
C ALA A 45 13.18 0.19 -9.18
N GLU A 46 13.92 1.29 -9.13
CA GLU A 46 15.05 1.49 -8.22
C GLU A 46 14.60 1.77 -6.77
N ARG A 47 13.53 2.58 -6.60
CA ARG A 47 13.17 3.18 -5.30
C ARG A 47 11.99 2.53 -4.60
N SER A 48 11.36 1.53 -5.19
CA SER A 48 10.25 0.81 -4.58
C SER A 48 10.40 -0.70 -4.64
N THR A 49 9.94 -1.38 -3.60
CA THR A 49 9.94 -2.83 -3.51
C THR A 49 8.79 -3.42 -4.32
N LEU A 50 9.08 -4.33 -5.24
CA LEU A 50 8.15 -4.86 -6.24
C LEU A 50 6.75 -5.23 -5.70
N PRO A 51 6.59 -6.02 -4.62
CA PRO A 51 5.27 -6.41 -4.10
C PRO A 51 4.46 -5.29 -3.44
N TYR A 52 5.04 -4.10 -3.30
CA TYR A 52 4.39 -2.93 -2.71
C TYR A 52 4.20 -1.79 -3.73
N ARG A 53 4.75 -1.95 -4.94
CA ARG A 53 4.71 -0.94 -6.01
C ARG A 53 3.31 -0.85 -6.60
N ALA A 54 2.79 0.38 -6.72
CA ALA A 54 1.49 0.65 -7.31
C ALA A 54 1.46 0.29 -8.82
N PRO A 55 0.31 -0.21 -9.34
CA PRO A 55 0.21 -0.69 -10.72
C PRO A 55 0.55 0.37 -11.78
N GLU A 56 0.22 1.64 -11.55
CA GLU A 56 0.53 2.75 -12.44
C GLU A 56 2.03 3.01 -12.61
N LEU A 57 2.88 2.49 -11.71
CA LEU A 57 4.34 2.61 -11.80
C LEU A 57 4.99 1.52 -12.66
N PHE A 58 4.24 0.49 -13.07
CA PHE A 58 4.75 -0.54 -13.99
C PHE A 58 4.64 -0.15 -15.46
N ASP A 59 3.66 0.70 -15.79
CA ASP A 59 3.43 1.19 -17.15
C ASP A 59 2.93 2.63 -17.07
N VAL A 60 3.88 3.54 -16.80
CA VAL A 60 3.60 4.98 -16.69
C VAL A 60 3.14 5.53 -18.03
N LYS A 61 1.96 6.16 -18.05
CA LYS A 61 1.37 6.73 -19.27
C LYS A 61 1.89 8.14 -19.52
N THR A 62 1.97 8.51 -20.79
CA THR A 62 2.15 9.91 -21.19
C THR A 62 0.86 10.69 -20.94
N ASP A 63 0.98 11.99 -20.79
CA ASP A 63 -0.12 12.91 -20.51
C ASP A 63 -0.90 12.52 -19.23
N SER A 64 -0.20 11.97 -18.26
CA SER A 64 -0.72 11.56 -16.96
C SER A 64 0.01 12.25 -15.80
N THR A 65 -0.56 12.17 -14.62
CA THR A 65 0.07 12.68 -13.40
C THR A 65 0.18 11.57 -12.38
N LEU A 66 1.41 11.22 -11.99
CA LEU A 66 1.64 10.40 -10.81
C LEU A 66 1.37 11.24 -9.56
N THR A 67 0.68 10.65 -8.59
CA THR A 67 0.26 11.34 -7.36
C THR A 67 0.63 10.54 -6.12
N GLN A 68 0.40 11.11 -4.94
CA GLN A 68 0.53 10.42 -3.66
C GLN A 68 -0.36 9.17 -3.52
N ALA A 69 -1.24 8.89 -4.46
CA ALA A 69 -2.02 7.65 -4.50
C ALA A 69 -1.13 6.39 -4.55
N VAL A 70 0.11 6.49 -5.05
CA VAL A 70 1.09 5.40 -5.01
C VAL A 70 1.44 4.99 -3.57
N ASP A 71 1.50 5.97 -2.65
CA ASP A 71 1.79 5.69 -1.23
C ASP A 71 0.60 5.03 -0.54
N ILE A 72 -0.63 5.38 -0.91
CA ILE A 72 -1.85 4.74 -0.40
C ILE A 72 -1.91 3.27 -0.82
N TRP A 73 -1.53 2.93 -2.06
CA TRP A 73 -1.39 1.54 -2.47
C TRP A 73 -0.36 0.79 -1.62
N SER A 74 0.84 1.38 -1.46
CA SER A 74 1.90 0.79 -0.63
C SER A 74 1.48 0.62 0.82
N LEU A 75 0.70 1.57 1.37
CA LEU A 75 0.09 1.48 2.69
C LEU A 75 -0.87 0.28 2.78
N GLY A 76 -1.73 0.08 1.78
CA GLY A 76 -2.63 -1.08 1.72
C GLY A 76 -1.88 -2.41 1.73
N CYS A 77 -0.80 -2.53 0.92
CA CYS A 77 0.08 -3.69 0.93
C CYS A 77 0.75 -3.89 2.30
N THR A 78 1.18 -2.80 2.95
CA THR A 78 1.82 -2.84 4.26
C THR A 78 0.84 -3.30 5.35
N LEU A 79 -0.37 -2.76 5.37
CA LEU A 79 -1.42 -3.19 6.31
C LEU A 79 -1.74 -4.68 6.15
N TYR A 80 -1.86 -5.14 4.91
CA TYR A 80 -2.07 -6.55 4.62
C TYR A 80 -0.89 -7.40 5.13
N ALA A 81 0.35 -6.98 4.84
CA ALA A 81 1.54 -7.71 5.25
C ALA A 81 1.72 -7.73 6.79
N MET A 82 1.36 -6.67 7.49
CA MET A 82 1.35 -6.65 8.96
C MET A 82 0.34 -7.66 9.54
N ALA A 83 -0.79 -7.84 8.89
CA ALA A 83 -1.84 -8.75 9.32
C ALA A 83 -1.51 -10.22 9.00
N TYR A 84 -1.01 -10.50 7.81
CA TYR A 84 -0.89 -11.87 7.30
C TYR A 84 0.54 -12.36 7.12
N HIS A 85 1.56 -11.49 7.37
CA HIS A 85 3.00 -11.77 7.30
C HIS A 85 3.56 -12.01 5.90
N TYR A 86 2.82 -11.63 4.85
CA TYR A 86 3.26 -11.61 3.45
C TYR A 86 2.48 -10.55 2.65
N SER A 87 3.03 -10.13 1.52
CA SER A 87 2.35 -9.18 0.62
C SER A 87 1.10 -9.82 -0.01
N PRO A 88 0.04 -9.05 -0.28
CA PRO A 88 -1.14 -9.56 -1.00
C PRO A 88 -0.79 -10.14 -2.38
N PHE A 89 0.33 -9.70 -2.98
CA PHE A 89 0.79 -10.09 -4.30
C PHE A 89 1.95 -11.10 -4.31
N GLU A 90 2.39 -11.54 -3.13
CA GLU A 90 3.43 -12.57 -2.93
C GLU A 90 3.03 -13.52 -1.80
N THR A 91 1.94 -14.24 -1.99
CA THR A 91 1.56 -15.28 -1.04
C THR A 91 2.48 -16.49 -1.16
N PRO A 92 2.67 -17.30 -0.09
CA PRO A 92 3.47 -18.53 -0.16
C PRO A 92 3.09 -19.43 -1.35
N SER A 93 1.79 -19.62 -1.58
CA SER A 93 1.29 -20.41 -2.69
C SER A 93 1.64 -19.83 -4.07
N MET A 94 1.62 -18.52 -4.22
CA MET A 94 2.02 -17.85 -5.47
C MET A 94 3.52 -18.06 -5.75
N LEU A 95 4.35 -17.94 -4.72
CA LEU A 95 5.80 -18.15 -4.83
C LEU A 95 6.14 -19.61 -5.18
N GLU A 96 5.48 -20.58 -4.55
CA GLU A 96 5.63 -22.01 -4.87
C GLU A 96 5.24 -22.35 -6.31
N GLN A 97 4.25 -21.64 -6.86
CA GLN A 97 3.78 -21.82 -8.24
C GLN A 97 4.62 -21.01 -9.26
N GLY A 98 5.61 -20.24 -8.82
CA GLY A 98 6.41 -19.38 -9.70
C GLY A 98 5.59 -18.25 -10.34
N ALA A 99 4.52 -17.79 -9.68
CA ALA A 99 3.68 -16.73 -10.20
C ALA A 99 4.44 -15.41 -10.29
N SER A 100 4.15 -14.61 -11.31
CA SER A 100 4.75 -13.28 -11.46
C SER A 100 4.05 -12.27 -10.54
N THR A 101 4.80 -11.71 -9.59
CA THR A 101 4.34 -10.62 -8.71
C THR A 101 3.85 -9.42 -9.50
N ALA A 102 4.58 -9.01 -10.55
CA ALA A 102 4.20 -7.90 -11.40
C ALA A 102 2.84 -8.12 -12.08
N LEU A 103 2.60 -9.34 -12.61
CA LEU A 103 1.30 -9.68 -13.20
C LEU A 103 0.19 -9.74 -12.14
N ALA A 104 0.48 -10.18 -10.93
CA ALA A 104 -0.49 -10.19 -9.85
C ALA A 104 -0.91 -8.76 -9.47
N VAL A 105 0.04 -7.83 -9.37
CA VAL A 105 -0.23 -6.40 -9.13
C VAL A 105 -1.05 -5.80 -10.26
N LEU A 106 -0.61 -5.94 -11.51
CA LEU A 106 -1.28 -5.36 -12.68
C LEU A 106 -2.71 -5.87 -12.89
N ASN A 107 -2.96 -7.13 -12.55
CA ASN A 107 -4.29 -7.74 -12.62
C ASN A 107 -5.08 -7.59 -11.31
N ASN A 108 -4.54 -6.92 -10.32
CA ASN A 108 -5.09 -6.80 -8.97
C ASN A 108 -5.55 -8.14 -8.39
N LYS A 109 -4.72 -9.18 -8.59
CA LYS A 109 -5.05 -10.56 -8.22
C LYS A 109 -4.59 -10.85 -6.80
N TRP A 110 -5.47 -10.61 -5.85
CA TRP A 110 -5.26 -10.91 -4.43
C TRP A 110 -6.61 -11.21 -3.75
N ASP A 111 -6.57 -11.82 -2.59
CA ASP A 111 -7.75 -12.08 -1.75
C ASP A 111 -7.29 -12.15 -0.28
N PHE A 112 -8.21 -12.05 0.64
CA PHE A 112 -7.94 -12.32 2.04
C PHE A 112 -7.89 -13.82 2.30
N PRO A 113 -6.98 -14.28 3.20
CA PRO A 113 -6.97 -15.67 3.64
C PRO A 113 -8.31 -16.06 4.26
N LYS A 114 -8.75 -17.30 3.97
CA LYS A 114 -10.00 -17.88 4.50
C LYS A 114 -9.71 -18.86 5.66
N GLY A 115 -10.74 -19.15 6.44
CA GLY A 115 -10.66 -20.12 7.54
C GLY A 115 -10.00 -19.57 8.79
N GLU A 116 -9.09 -20.33 9.41
CA GLU A 116 -8.47 -19.99 10.69
C GLU A 116 -7.70 -18.65 10.73
N ARG A 117 -7.34 -18.11 9.56
CA ARG A 117 -6.71 -16.80 9.42
C ARG A 117 -7.70 -15.65 9.20
N GLU A 118 -8.99 -15.91 9.25
CA GLU A 118 -10.03 -14.89 9.13
C GLU A 118 -10.31 -14.19 10.47
N ILE A 119 -9.26 -13.64 11.07
CA ILE A 119 -9.30 -13.04 12.42
C ILE A 119 -9.54 -11.52 12.39
N TYR A 120 -9.43 -10.89 11.23
CA TYR A 120 -9.53 -9.44 11.10
C TYR A 120 -10.95 -8.99 10.75
N SER A 121 -11.35 -7.87 11.36
CA SER A 121 -12.69 -7.30 11.18
C SER A 121 -12.94 -6.84 9.73
N GLU A 122 -14.22 -6.77 9.34
CA GLU A 122 -14.59 -6.19 8.04
C GLU A 122 -14.17 -4.71 7.90
N GLY A 123 -14.09 -3.97 9.01
CA GLY A 123 -13.55 -2.61 9.01
C GLY A 123 -12.10 -2.55 8.55
N PHE A 124 -11.25 -3.45 9.06
CA PHE A 124 -9.86 -3.57 8.60
C PHE A 124 -9.78 -3.99 7.13
N LYS A 125 -10.55 -5.00 6.73
CA LYS A 125 -10.57 -5.48 5.34
C LYS A 125 -11.04 -4.39 4.37
N GLU A 126 -11.98 -3.56 4.77
CA GLU A 126 -12.46 -2.42 3.96
C GLU A 126 -11.36 -1.39 3.74
N ILE A 127 -10.58 -1.03 4.77
CA ILE A 127 -9.43 -0.12 4.63
C ILE A 127 -8.46 -0.66 3.57
N VAL A 128 -8.08 -1.94 3.67
CA VAL A 128 -7.17 -2.57 2.71
C VAL A 128 -7.75 -2.55 1.29
N ARG A 129 -9.05 -2.91 1.11
CA ARG A 129 -9.71 -2.88 -0.21
C ARG A 129 -9.71 -1.49 -0.82
N ARG A 130 -9.97 -0.44 -0.02
CA ARG A 130 -9.99 0.94 -0.49
C ARG A 130 -8.60 1.46 -0.86
N CYS A 131 -7.55 0.97 -0.20
CA CYS A 131 -6.16 1.26 -0.55
C CYS A 131 -5.72 0.53 -1.83
N LEU A 132 -6.17 -0.72 -2.07
CA LEU A 132 -5.74 -1.56 -3.18
C LEU A 132 -6.69 -1.48 -4.40
N VAL A 133 -7.15 -0.28 -4.72
CA VAL A 133 -7.89 0.02 -5.96
C VAL A 133 -6.89 0.33 -7.07
N THR A 134 -7.02 -0.38 -8.21
CA THR A 134 -6.08 -0.27 -9.35
C THR A 134 -6.06 1.14 -9.94
N ASN A 135 -7.24 1.75 -10.15
CA ASN A 135 -7.34 3.10 -10.66
C ASN A 135 -6.95 4.12 -9.56
N PRO A 136 -5.85 4.89 -9.70
CA PRO A 136 -5.42 5.84 -8.67
C PRO A 136 -6.43 6.97 -8.41
N GLU A 137 -7.32 7.30 -9.36
CA GLU A 137 -8.35 8.32 -9.19
C GLU A 137 -9.55 7.84 -8.35
N GLU A 138 -9.77 6.51 -8.30
CA GLU A 138 -10.83 5.87 -7.51
C GLU A 138 -10.31 5.34 -6.17
N ARG A 139 -8.99 5.25 -6.03
CA ARG A 139 -8.32 4.79 -4.80
C ARG A 139 -8.59 5.79 -3.68
N ALA A 140 -8.78 5.28 -2.45
CA ALA A 140 -8.89 6.13 -1.28
C ALA A 140 -7.73 7.13 -1.20
N ASP A 141 -8.01 8.33 -0.74
CA ASP A 141 -6.99 9.27 -0.28
C ASP A 141 -6.69 9.07 1.21
N ILE A 142 -5.75 9.84 1.75
CA ILE A 142 -5.35 9.69 3.16
C ILE A 142 -6.48 10.08 4.12
N ASP A 143 -7.31 11.04 3.75
CA ASP A 143 -8.42 11.49 4.61
C ASP A 143 -9.51 10.41 4.70
N GLU A 144 -9.82 9.73 3.59
CA GLU A 144 -10.71 8.57 3.58
C GLU A 144 -10.14 7.42 4.41
N VAL A 145 -8.84 7.13 4.30
CA VAL A 145 -8.18 6.08 5.10
C VAL A 145 -8.27 6.39 6.59
N ILE A 146 -8.04 7.64 7.00
CA ILE A 146 -8.16 8.07 8.39
C ILE A 146 -9.61 7.91 8.88
N ALA A 147 -10.60 8.34 8.09
CA ALA A 147 -12.00 8.23 8.45
C ALA A 147 -12.44 6.76 8.62
N LEU A 148 -12.05 5.88 7.71
CA LEU A 148 -12.33 4.44 7.79
C LEU A 148 -11.67 3.81 9.01
N THR A 149 -10.43 4.19 9.32
CA THR A 149 -9.69 3.69 10.48
C THR A 149 -10.35 4.13 11.78
N THR A 150 -10.73 5.40 11.90
CA THR A 150 -11.45 5.91 13.06
C THR A 150 -12.76 5.15 13.29
N LYS A 151 -13.56 4.99 12.24
CA LYS A 151 -14.82 4.22 12.29
C LYS A 151 -14.61 2.76 12.67
N ALA A 152 -13.51 2.14 12.20
CA ALA A 152 -13.19 0.76 12.56
C ALA A 152 -12.81 0.62 14.04
N LEU A 153 -12.05 1.57 14.59
CA LEU A 153 -11.65 1.60 16.00
C LEU A 153 -12.84 1.84 16.94
N GLU A 154 -13.78 2.72 16.59
CA GLU A 154 -15.00 2.97 17.37
C GLU A 154 -15.86 1.71 17.55
N ARG A 155 -15.83 0.78 16.59
CA ARG A 155 -16.56 -0.49 16.65
C ARG A 155 -15.90 -1.56 17.51
N LEU A 156 -14.68 -1.34 17.95
CA LEU A 156 -13.93 -2.26 18.81
C LEU A 156 -14.02 -1.89 20.30
N GLN A 157 -14.57 -0.70 20.60
CA GLN A 157 -14.86 -0.22 21.96
C GLN A 157 -16.27 -0.65 22.40
#